data_22a2182cf25dee16fd25a2a8f3d519ef
#
_entry.id   22a2182cf25dee16fd25a2a8f3d519ef
#
_cell.length_a   1.000
_cell.length_b   1.000
_cell.length_c   1.000
_cell.angle_alpha   90.00
_cell.angle_beta   90.00
_cell.angle_gamma   90.00
#
_symmetry.space_group_name_H-M   'P 1'
#
loop_
_entity.id
_entity.type
_entity.pdbx_description
1 polymer ?
#
loop_
_entity_poly.entity_id
_entity_poly.type
_entity_poly.pdbx_seq_one_letter_code
_entity_poly.pdbx_strand_id
1 'polypeptide(L)'
;MKQFAIRMFGESIKKRMNELGMTKTALIEKAEISMDTLNRAIKGRSVQMSTVVGICYALCVDDNESHDFWETDYYNPKLDRR
;
A
#
# COMPACT_ATOMS: atom_id res chain seq x y z
N MET A 1 -19.70 8.58 -11.14
CA MET A 1 -18.38 8.17 -11.23
C MET A 1 -17.91 7.30 -10.11
N LYS A 2 -17.21 6.28 -10.47
CA LYS A 2 -16.86 5.32 -9.51
C LYS A 2 -15.48 5.47 -9.01
N GLN A 3 -15.28 5.31 -7.77
CA GLN A 3 -13.96 5.42 -7.20
C GLN A 3 -13.63 4.27 -6.33
N PHE A 4 -12.39 3.88 -6.32
CA PHE A 4 -11.93 2.86 -5.45
C PHE A 4 -11.13 3.48 -4.36
N ALA A 5 -11.19 2.92 -3.19
CA ALA A 5 -10.24 3.23 -2.17
C ALA A 5 -9.26 2.08 -2.17
N ILE A 6 -7.99 2.37 -2.28
CA ILE A 6 -6.94 1.38 -2.20
C ILE A 6 -6.24 1.62 -0.88
N ARG A 7 -6.16 0.59 -0.06
CA ARG A 7 -5.53 0.69 1.26
C ARG A 7 -4.46 -0.34 1.41
N MET A 8 -3.39 0.03 2.06
CA MET A 8 -2.34 -0.93 2.36
C MET A 8 -2.47 -1.37 3.80
N PHE A 9 -1.91 -2.53 4.09
CA PHE A 9 -1.94 -3.07 5.44
C PHE A 9 -0.66 -2.63 6.15
N GLY A 10 -0.80 -1.70 7.08
CA GLY A 10 0.33 -1.14 7.79
C GLY A 10 1.16 -2.19 8.52
N GLU A 11 0.49 -3.21 9.06
CA GLU A 11 1.21 -4.27 9.76
C GLU A 11 2.14 -5.02 8.82
N SER A 12 1.68 -5.28 7.61
CA SER A 12 2.51 -5.97 6.63
C SER A 12 3.70 -5.11 6.22
N ILE A 13 3.45 -3.82 6.03
CA ILE A 13 4.52 -2.89 5.69
C ILE A 13 5.58 -2.87 6.78
N LYS A 14 5.15 -2.71 8.02
CA LYS A 14 6.09 -2.63 9.13
C LYS A 14 6.86 -3.92 9.32
N LYS A 15 6.18 -5.04 9.17
CA LYS A 15 6.81 -6.32 9.31
C LYS A 15 7.91 -6.52 8.27
N ARG A 16 7.60 -6.20 7.02
CA ARG A 16 8.59 -6.35 5.96
C ARG A 16 9.75 -5.38 6.14
N MET A 17 9.46 -4.14 6.54
CA MET A 17 10.53 -3.19 6.83
C MET A 17 11.47 -3.74 7.89
N ASN A 18 10.89 -4.33 8.92
CA ASN A 18 11.69 -4.90 10.00
C ASN A 18 12.53 -6.05 9.50
N GLU A 19 11.96 -6.90 8.67
CA GLU A 19 12.68 -8.03 8.09
C GLU A 19 13.86 -7.59 7.25
N LEU A 20 13.70 -6.47 6.55
CA LEU A 20 14.74 -5.94 5.68
C LEU A 20 15.68 -4.98 6.39
N GLY A 21 15.41 -4.67 7.64
CA GLY A 21 16.20 -3.67 8.35
C GLY A 21 16.08 -2.29 7.72
N MET A 22 14.92 -1.97 7.18
CA MET A 22 14.74 -0.74 6.42
C MET A 22 14.05 0.32 7.26
N THR A 23 14.56 1.54 7.21
CA THR A 23 13.94 2.66 7.90
C THR A 23 12.89 3.29 7.00
N LYS A 24 12.03 4.12 7.59
CA LYS A 24 11.04 4.86 6.81
C LYS A 24 11.72 5.76 5.78
N THR A 25 12.81 6.39 6.16
CA THR A 25 13.54 7.27 5.24
C THR A 25 14.04 6.48 4.03
N ALA A 26 14.61 5.31 4.28
CA ALA A 26 15.09 4.48 3.19
C ALA A 26 13.94 4.04 2.29
N LEU A 27 12.81 3.71 2.91
CA LEU A 27 11.66 3.27 2.16
C LEU A 27 11.11 4.37 1.26
N ILE A 28 10.95 5.57 1.79
CA ILE A 28 10.38 6.64 0.97
C ILE A 28 11.31 7.02 -0.17
N GLU A 29 12.60 6.94 0.03
CA GLU A 29 13.55 7.23 -1.03
C GLU A 29 13.45 6.19 -2.14
N LYS A 30 13.36 4.94 -1.74
CA LYS A 30 13.31 3.87 -2.72
C LYS A 30 11.97 3.83 -3.44
N ALA A 31 10.90 4.12 -2.74
CA ALA A 31 9.57 4.13 -3.32
C ALA A 31 9.25 5.44 -4.02
N GLU A 32 10.07 6.46 -3.81
CA GLU A 32 9.87 7.79 -4.40
C GLU A 32 8.54 8.41 -3.98
N ILE A 33 8.28 8.34 -2.69
CA ILE A 33 7.06 8.94 -2.13
C ILE A 33 7.45 9.84 -0.97
N SER A 34 6.52 10.65 -0.51
CA SER A 34 6.75 11.50 0.63
C SER A 34 6.53 10.73 1.93
N MET A 35 7.07 11.24 3.01
CA MET A 35 6.84 10.64 4.33
C MET A 35 5.36 10.67 4.68
N ASP A 36 4.67 11.72 4.28
CA ASP A 36 3.26 11.86 4.52
C ASP A 36 2.48 10.75 3.85
N THR A 37 2.85 10.46 2.61
CA THR A 37 2.21 9.38 1.86
C THR A 37 2.47 8.03 2.51
N LEU A 38 3.68 7.80 2.97
CA LEU A 38 4.00 6.55 3.66
C LEU A 38 3.19 6.42 4.95
N ASN A 39 3.08 7.49 5.72
CA ASN A 39 2.31 7.44 6.95
C ASN A 39 0.84 7.16 6.68
N ARG A 40 0.29 7.71 5.60
CA ARG A 40 -1.08 7.41 5.22
C ARG A 40 -1.24 5.93 4.90
N ALA A 41 -0.29 5.38 4.16
CA ALA A 41 -0.34 3.97 3.81
C ALA A 41 -0.28 3.10 5.06
N ILE A 42 0.59 3.43 6.00
CA ILE A 42 0.74 2.64 7.22
C ILE A 42 -0.53 2.72 8.07
N LYS A 43 -1.21 3.85 8.04
CA LYS A 43 -2.44 4.02 8.81
C LYS A 43 -3.66 3.39 8.15
N GLY A 44 -3.49 2.81 6.99
CA GLY A 44 -4.59 2.19 6.28
C GLY A 44 -5.50 3.16 5.58
N ARG A 45 -5.01 4.36 5.31
CA ARG A 45 -5.80 5.34 4.58
C ARG A 45 -5.68 5.11 3.10
N SER A 46 -6.62 5.67 2.38
CA SER A 46 -6.65 5.51 0.93
C SER A 46 -5.40 6.10 0.28
N VAL A 47 -4.81 5.38 -0.63
CA VAL A 47 -3.63 5.82 -1.38
C VAL A 47 -3.82 5.53 -2.86
N GLN A 48 -2.95 6.07 -3.67
CA GLN A 48 -3.01 5.83 -5.11
C GLN A 48 -2.29 4.55 -5.46
N MET A 49 -2.65 3.96 -6.58
CA MET A 49 -2.00 2.72 -7.01
C MET A 49 -0.50 2.93 -7.21
N SER A 50 -0.08 4.10 -7.67
CA SER A 50 1.35 4.37 -7.83
C SER A 50 2.08 4.27 -6.50
N THR A 51 1.43 4.65 -5.41
CA THR A 51 2.01 4.52 -4.08
C THR A 51 2.16 3.05 -3.71
N VAL A 52 1.14 2.25 -3.99
CA VAL A 52 1.20 0.82 -3.71
C VAL A 52 2.34 0.18 -4.48
N VAL A 53 2.44 0.49 -5.76
CA VAL A 53 3.50 -0.05 -6.60
C VAL A 53 4.87 0.34 -6.07
N GLY A 54 5.03 1.61 -5.71
CA GLY A 54 6.30 2.10 -5.19
C GLY A 54 6.70 1.40 -3.90
N ILE A 55 5.77 1.27 -2.97
CA ILE A 55 6.05 0.63 -1.69
C ILE A 55 6.34 -0.85 -1.88
N CYS A 56 5.55 -1.52 -2.70
CA CYS A 56 5.79 -2.94 -2.96
C CYS A 56 7.14 -3.16 -3.61
N TYR A 57 7.51 -2.29 -4.55
CA TYR A 57 8.81 -2.38 -5.18
C TYR A 57 9.93 -2.21 -4.15
N ALA A 58 9.80 -1.19 -3.31
CA ALA A 58 10.83 -0.89 -2.32
C ALA A 58 10.98 -2.01 -1.30
N LEU A 59 9.89 -2.70 -0.99
CA LEU A 59 9.90 -3.79 -0.01
C LEU A 59 10.13 -5.15 -0.65
N CYS A 60 10.37 -5.20 -1.94
CA CYS A 60 10.63 -6.44 -2.65
C CYS A 60 9.48 -7.42 -2.53
N VAL A 61 8.27 -6.90 -2.63
CA VAL A 61 7.06 -7.71 -2.57
C VAL A 61 6.79 -8.26 -3.97
N ASP A 62 6.66 -9.56 -4.11
CA ASP A 62 6.40 -10.12 -5.43
C ASP A 62 4.89 -10.29 -5.64
N ASP A 63 4.51 -10.72 -6.83
CA ASP A 63 3.11 -10.82 -7.20
C ASP A 63 2.34 -11.81 -6.32
N ASN A 64 3.00 -12.83 -5.85
CA ASN A 64 2.34 -13.84 -5.05
C ASN A 64 1.95 -13.35 -3.67
N GLU A 65 2.69 -12.40 -3.15
CA GLU A 65 2.40 -11.88 -1.81
C GLU A 65 1.80 -10.49 -1.82
N SER A 66 1.60 -9.93 -3.00
CA SER A 66 1.17 -8.54 -3.07
C SER A 66 -0.17 -8.30 -2.39
N HIS A 67 -1.13 -9.22 -2.49
CA HIS A 67 -2.41 -9.00 -1.84
C HIS A 67 -2.37 -9.18 -0.33
N ASP A 68 -1.21 -9.55 0.22
CA ASP A 68 -1.04 -9.50 1.67
C ASP A 68 -0.67 -8.11 2.13
N PHE A 69 -0.41 -7.20 1.20
CA PHE A 69 0.04 -5.85 1.52
C PHE A 69 -1.00 -4.78 1.23
N TRP A 70 -1.99 -5.06 0.41
CA TRP A 70 -2.96 -4.05 0.06
C TRP A 70 -4.27 -4.69 -0.39
N GLU A 71 -5.31 -3.89 -0.35
CA GLU A 71 -6.63 -4.31 -0.84
C GLU A 71 -7.30 -3.14 -1.50
N THR A 72 -8.26 -3.43 -2.34
CA THR A 72 -9.05 -2.38 -2.93
C THR A 72 -10.48 -2.49 -2.44
N ASP A 73 -11.03 -1.33 -2.16
CA ASP A 73 -12.37 -1.22 -1.68
C ASP A 73 -13.25 -0.93 -2.88
N TYR A 74 -13.11 -1.74 -3.89
CA TYR A 74 -13.81 -1.52 -5.14
C TYR A 74 -15.30 -1.65 -4.94
N TYR A 75 -16.02 -0.60 -5.29
CA TYR A 75 -17.45 -0.61 -5.18
C TYR A 75 -18.03 -1.05 -6.52
N ASN A 76 -18.76 -2.13 -6.51
CA ASN A 76 -19.40 -2.63 -7.71
C ASN A 76 -20.90 -2.41 -7.59
N PRO A 77 -21.46 -1.44 -8.32
CA PRO A 77 -22.87 -1.14 -8.19
C PRO A 77 -23.78 -2.30 -8.51
N LYS A 78 -23.34 -3.19 -9.39
CA LYS A 78 -24.15 -4.33 -9.72
C LYS A 78 -24.33 -5.28 -8.58
N LEU A 79 -23.31 -5.44 -7.78
CA LEU A 79 -23.39 -6.32 -6.65
C LEU A 79 -24.02 -5.63 -5.45
N ASP A 80 -23.73 -4.37 -5.32
CA ASP A 80 -24.19 -3.64 -4.18
C ASP A 80 -25.61 -3.22 -4.25
N ARG A 81 -26.06 -2.97 -5.46
CA ARG A 81 -27.38 -2.55 -5.60
C ARG A 81 -28.23 -3.69 -5.68
N ARG A 82 -29.08 -3.76 -5.02
CA ARG A 82 -29.90 -4.94 -5.11
C ARG A 82 -31.31 -4.62 -5.23
#